data_341ab811f5f6755fdb7b336647d5a54d
#
_entry.id   341ab811f5f6755fdb7b336647d5a54d
#
_cell.length_a   1.000
_cell.length_b   1.000
_cell.length_c   1.000
_cell.angle_alpha   90.00
_cell.angle_beta   90.00
_cell.angle_gamma   90.00
#
_symmetry.space_group_name_H-M   'P 1'
#
loop_
_entity.id
_entity.type
_entity.pdbx_description
1 polymer ?
#
loop_
_entity_poly.entity_id
_entity_poly.type
_entity_poly.pdbx_seq_one_letter_code
_entity_poly.pdbx_strand_id
1 'polypeptide(L)'
;MDLETRLVFIDTSAYEVKKLQFGHFTLLRLQELIDAEKIHLLITDVVRSEIEKHLKKYAEEAVTAHRNFRKQGSFLCVAQEVAGDGLFPDITPEAVLNEAMRKFHALVDNGLTETVSIENVNPKQIFDDYFSGAAPFHRNAKKHEFPDAFSLAAVDAVAKSRHQSVYIVSNDGDMAAVADANASFIHLKSIDTLLDLVNRNDKELAELSTFADRVLEQLRPEIIQLARKILSNAEFIPYTTGDADPEISDVDILSVSIDELQLIDVTSDDATYDVTFNVELAASYDFQDYSHANWDKEDRVYYGVKHCSESFRHQEQYTAALQIGFMEGLRTNAEVHSLSFDDGLFDLNLDNAEYIE
;
A
#
# COMPACT_ATOMS: atom_id res chain seq x y z
N MET A 1 -11.76 -12.76 14.75
CA MET A 1 -11.24 -14.07 14.22
C MET A 1 -10.17 -14.54 15.19
N ASP A 2 -10.15 -15.83 15.53
CA ASP A 2 -9.09 -16.36 16.38
C ASP A 2 -7.85 -16.72 15.56
N LEU A 3 -6.66 -16.60 16.16
CA LEU A 3 -5.40 -16.98 15.50
C LEU A 3 -5.30 -18.51 15.44
N GLU A 4 -5.42 -19.08 14.24
CA GLU A 4 -5.45 -20.53 14.03
C GLU A 4 -4.05 -21.13 13.88
N THR A 5 -3.09 -20.35 13.37
CA THR A 5 -1.73 -20.79 13.11
C THR A 5 -0.77 -19.59 13.19
N ARG A 6 0.53 -19.87 13.33
CA ARG A 6 1.59 -18.87 13.19
C ARG A 6 2.27 -18.91 11.81
N LEU A 7 1.97 -19.94 11.01
CA LEU A 7 2.56 -20.07 9.69
C LEU A 7 1.90 -19.06 8.74
N VAL A 8 2.72 -18.25 8.10
CA VAL A 8 2.28 -17.18 7.22
C VAL A 8 3.10 -17.20 5.95
N PHE A 9 2.44 -17.19 4.82
CA PHE A 9 3.02 -16.89 3.51
C PHE A 9 2.49 -15.55 3.04
N ILE A 10 3.37 -14.66 2.61
CA ILE A 10 3.02 -13.34 2.10
C ILE A 10 3.43 -13.26 0.65
N ASP A 11 2.45 -13.02 -0.21
CA ASP A 11 2.65 -12.84 -1.63
C ASP A 11 3.30 -11.49 -1.97
N THR A 12 3.97 -11.42 -3.12
CA THR A 12 4.61 -10.20 -3.64
C THR A 12 3.66 -9.01 -3.70
N SER A 13 2.40 -9.24 -4.11
CA SER A 13 1.39 -8.18 -4.22
C SER A 13 1.10 -7.47 -2.89
N ALA A 14 1.12 -8.20 -1.76
CA ALA A 14 0.90 -7.62 -0.45
C ALA A 14 2.07 -6.71 -0.01
N TYR A 15 3.29 -7.02 -0.39
CA TYR A 15 4.45 -6.14 -0.18
C TYR A 15 4.42 -4.94 -1.12
N GLU A 16 3.91 -5.10 -2.36
CA GLU A 16 3.80 -4.01 -3.33
C GLU A 16 2.81 -2.92 -2.90
N VAL A 17 1.72 -3.28 -2.20
CA VAL A 17 0.81 -2.30 -1.57
C VAL A 17 1.58 -1.34 -0.65
N LYS A 18 2.60 -1.84 0.06
CA LYS A 18 3.52 -1.03 0.88
C LYS A 18 4.74 -0.54 0.09
N LYS A 19 4.65 -0.51 -1.26
CA LYS A 19 5.69 -0.01 -2.20
C LYS A 19 7.07 -0.66 -1.98
N LEU A 20 7.11 -1.90 -1.47
CA LEU A 20 8.32 -2.61 -1.07
C LEU A 20 9.24 -1.79 -0.13
N GLN A 21 8.67 -0.89 0.65
CA GLN A 21 9.42 -0.07 1.60
C GLN A 21 9.62 -0.81 2.92
N PHE A 22 10.63 -1.69 2.98
CA PHE A 22 10.97 -2.49 4.17
C PHE A 22 11.40 -1.66 5.40
N GLY A 23 11.40 -0.34 5.30
CA GLY A 23 11.54 0.60 6.42
C GLY A 23 10.21 1.22 6.84
N HIS A 24 9.10 0.87 6.20
CA HIS A 24 7.76 1.30 6.58
C HIS A 24 7.34 0.67 7.90
N PHE A 25 6.62 1.39 8.74
CA PHE A 25 6.26 0.94 10.09
C PHE A 25 5.54 -0.43 10.11
N THR A 26 4.64 -0.70 9.16
CA THR A 26 3.95 -1.99 9.01
C THR A 26 4.94 -3.15 8.81
N LEU A 27 5.94 -2.98 7.93
CA LEU A 27 6.91 -4.03 7.63
C LEU A 27 7.96 -4.17 8.74
N LEU A 28 8.28 -3.09 9.44
CA LEU A 28 9.11 -3.15 10.66
C LEU A 28 8.38 -3.91 11.76
N ARG A 29 7.08 -3.65 11.94
CA ARG A 29 6.28 -4.39 12.92
C ARG A 29 6.16 -5.87 12.58
N LEU A 30 5.99 -6.21 11.30
CA LEU A 30 6.04 -7.61 10.83
C LEU A 30 7.36 -8.27 11.23
N GLN A 31 8.49 -7.60 11.01
CA GLN A 31 9.82 -8.11 11.40
C GLN A 31 9.90 -8.34 12.92
N GLU A 32 9.44 -7.39 13.74
CA GLU A 32 9.44 -7.54 15.20
C GLU A 32 8.62 -8.75 15.67
N LEU A 33 7.46 -9.00 15.04
CA LEU A 33 6.63 -10.17 15.37
C LEU A 33 7.27 -11.49 14.93
N ILE A 34 8.05 -11.48 13.85
CA ILE A 34 8.86 -12.63 13.44
C ILE A 34 9.99 -12.84 14.46
N ASP A 35 10.72 -11.78 14.82
CA ASP A 35 11.82 -11.84 15.79
C ASP A 35 11.35 -12.30 17.18
N ALA A 36 10.12 -11.96 17.55
CA ALA A 36 9.44 -12.42 18.75
C ALA A 36 8.78 -13.82 18.63
N GLU A 37 8.99 -14.50 17.51
CA GLU A 37 8.40 -15.83 17.20
C GLU A 37 6.85 -15.88 17.28
N LYS A 38 6.19 -14.73 17.16
CA LYS A 38 4.74 -14.62 17.09
C LYS A 38 4.21 -15.01 15.69
N ILE A 39 5.02 -14.79 14.67
CA ILE A 39 4.80 -15.17 13.27
C ILE A 39 5.97 -16.06 12.80
N HIS A 40 5.68 -17.12 12.06
CA HIS A 40 6.66 -17.92 11.34
C HIS A 40 6.45 -17.68 9.84
N LEU A 41 7.28 -16.80 9.28
CA LEU A 41 7.18 -16.41 7.88
C LEU A 41 7.76 -17.49 6.96
N LEU A 42 6.97 -17.89 5.98
CA LEU A 42 7.37 -18.72 4.84
C LEU A 42 7.58 -17.82 3.64
N ILE A 43 8.73 -17.89 3.01
CA ILE A 43 9.01 -17.22 1.74
C ILE A 43 9.47 -18.24 0.71
N THR A 44 8.86 -18.23 -0.49
CA THR A 44 9.35 -19.08 -1.57
C THR A 44 10.53 -18.43 -2.28
N ASP A 45 11.38 -19.25 -2.90
CA ASP A 45 12.45 -18.79 -3.79
C ASP A 45 11.93 -17.96 -4.96
N VAL A 46 10.70 -18.21 -5.41
CA VAL A 46 9.99 -17.42 -6.41
C VAL A 46 9.70 -16.00 -5.90
N VAL A 47 8.94 -15.88 -4.81
CA VAL A 47 8.57 -14.58 -4.22
C VAL A 47 9.83 -13.77 -3.86
N ARG A 48 10.86 -14.42 -3.31
CA ARG A 48 12.14 -13.77 -3.03
C ARG A 48 12.75 -13.16 -4.30
N SER A 49 12.81 -13.94 -5.38
CA SER A 49 13.37 -13.48 -6.66
C SER A 49 12.55 -12.36 -7.30
N GLU A 50 11.23 -12.40 -7.16
CA GLU A 50 10.33 -11.35 -7.64
C GLU A 50 10.56 -10.04 -6.89
N ILE A 51 10.59 -10.08 -5.56
CA ILE A 51 10.86 -8.89 -4.73
C ILE A 51 12.22 -8.29 -5.10
N GLU A 52 13.29 -9.10 -5.19
CA GLU A 52 14.64 -8.63 -5.57
C GLU A 52 14.64 -7.95 -6.95
N LYS A 53 13.91 -8.52 -7.92
CA LYS A 53 13.74 -7.95 -9.25
C LYS A 53 12.99 -6.62 -9.22
N HIS A 54 11.90 -6.52 -8.43
CA HIS A 54 11.12 -5.30 -8.29
C HIS A 54 11.90 -4.20 -7.57
N LEU A 55 12.65 -4.52 -6.52
CA LEU A 55 13.54 -3.57 -5.84
C LEU A 55 14.54 -2.96 -6.81
N LYS A 56 15.14 -3.78 -7.69
CA LYS A 56 16.06 -3.29 -8.72
C LYS A 56 15.37 -2.31 -9.68
N LYS A 57 14.21 -2.68 -10.20
CA LYS A 57 13.41 -1.85 -11.10
C LYS A 57 13.05 -0.52 -10.44
N TYR A 58 12.53 -0.54 -9.22
CA TYR A 58 12.12 0.66 -8.49
C TYR A 58 13.31 1.57 -8.13
N ALA A 59 14.48 1.00 -7.82
CA ALA A 59 15.68 1.81 -7.61
C ALA A 59 16.11 2.55 -8.88
N GLU A 60 16.06 1.89 -10.05
CA GLU A 60 16.36 2.49 -11.34
C GLU A 60 15.34 3.60 -11.73
N GLU A 61 14.05 3.33 -11.53
CA GLU A 61 12.95 4.27 -11.81
C GLU A 61 13.03 5.49 -10.89
N ALA A 62 13.20 5.29 -9.58
CA ALA A 62 13.30 6.38 -8.60
C ALA A 62 14.48 7.32 -8.90
N VAL A 63 15.65 6.78 -9.23
CA VAL A 63 16.81 7.61 -9.57
C VAL A 63 16.61 8.33 -10.91
N THR A 64 15.92 7.68 -11.85
CA THR A 64 15.57 8.32 -13.15
C THR A 64 14.60 9.49 -12.92
N ALA A 65 13.56 9.30 -12.11
CA ALA A 65 12.62 10.35 -11.73
C ALA A 65 13.35 11.52 -11.02
N HIS A 66 14.23 11.21 -10.05
CA HIS A 66 15.04 12.22 -9.37
C HIS A 66 15.93 13.03 -10.33
N ARG A 67 16.57 12.37 -11.31
CA ARG A 67 17.39 13.04 -12.32
C ARG A 67 16.56 13.95 -13.24
N ASN A 68 15.36 13.50 -13.60
CA ASN A 68 14.43 14.30 -14.41
C ASN A 68 13.95 15.52 -13.62
N PHE A 69 13.57 15.34 -12.37
CA PHE A 69 13.20 16.45 -11.48
C PHE A 69 14.33 17.47 -11.33
N ARG A 70 15.58 17.01 -11.12
CA ARG A 70 16.77 17.90 -11.06
C ARG A 70 16.96 18.73 -12.34
N LYS A 71 16.67 18.13 -13.52
CA LYS A 71 16.76 18.86 -14.82
C LYS A 71 15.66 19.90 -14.94
N GLN A 72 14.41 19.55 -14.65
CA GLN A 72 13.26 20.45 -14.74
C GLN A 72 13.35 21.56 -13.68
N GLY A 73 13.69 21.18 -12.46
CA GLY A 73 13.86 22.08 -11.33
C GLY A 73 15.22 22.79 -11.26
N SER A 74 15.97 22.89 -12.36
CA SER A 74 17.32 23.47 -12.37
C SER A 74 17.37 24.91 -11.81
N PHE A 75 16.30 25.69 -11.98
CA PHE A 75 16.19 27.03 -11.39
C PHE A 75 16.17 27.02 -9.86
N LEU A 76 15.75 25.92 -9.24
CA LEU A 76 15.80 25.75 -7.76
C LEU A 76 17.22 25.70 -7.22
N CYS A 77 18.23 25.47 -8.08
CA CYS A 77 19.64 25.57 -7.69
C CYS A 77 20.01 26.99 -7.23
N VAL A 78 19.29 28.03 -7.69
CA VAL A 78 19.44 29.40 -7.18
C VAL A 78 19.00 29.50 -5.72
N ALA A 79 18.02 28.68 -5.32
CA ALA A 79 17.55 28.60 -3.93
C ALA A 79 18.48 27.77 -3.03
N GLN A 80 19.49 27.09 -3.58
CA GLN A 80 20.45 26.28 -2.81
C GLN A 80 21.23 27.12 -1.78
N GLU A 81 21.52 28.38 -2.11
CA GLU A 81 22.11 29.32 -1.18
C GLU A 81 21.21 29.65 0.05
N VAL A 82 19.88 29.43 -0.11
CA VAL A 82 18.87 29.67 0.92
C VAL A 82 18.51 28.36 1.63
N ALA A 83 18.46 27.22 0.91
CA ALA A 83 18.01 25.92 1.39
C ALA A 83 19.16 24.99 1.88
N GLY A 84 20.42 25.34 1.63
CA GLY A 84 21.60 24.52 1.94
C GLY A 84 21.89 23.43 0.89
N ASP A 85 23.03 22.74 1.05
CA ASP A 85 23.58 21.79 0.06
C ASP A 85 22.77 20.49 -0.17
N GLY A 86 21.61 20.33 0.46
CA GLY A 86 20.85 19.09 0.49
C GLY A 86 19.74 18.91 -0.55
N LEU A 87 19.45 19.94 -1.37
CA LEU A 87 18.27 19.92 -2.25
C LEU A 87 18.34 18.86 -3.36
N PHE A 88 19.53 18.60 -3.90
CA PHE A 88 19.75 17.62 -4.96
C PHE A 88 20.98 16.73 -4.67
N PRO A 89 20.86 15.75 -3.75
CA PRO A 89 21.95 14.83 -3.48
C PRO A 89 22.29 13.99 -4.71
N ASP A 90 23.56 13.61 -4.85
CA ASP A 90 23.97 12.64 -5.86
C ASP A 90 23.56 11.23 -5.41
N ILE A 91 22.56 10.67 -6.09
CA ILE A 91 22.00 9.35 -5.79
C ILE A 91 22.27 8.42 -6.97
N THR A 92 22.75 7.21 -6.70
CA THR A 92 22.94 6.16 -7.70
C THR A 92 21.93 5.03 -7.51
N PRO A 93 21.52 4.33 -8.59
CA PRO A 93 20.63 3.17 -8.48
C PRO A 93 21.21 2.09 -7.56
N GLU A 94 22.51 1.88 -7.60
CA GLU A 94 23.21 0.89 -6.79
C GLU A 94 23.13 1.22 -5.29
N ALA A 95 23.26 2.50 -4.92
CA ALA A 95 23.16 2.91 -3.52
C ALA A 95 21.74 2.70 -2.97
N VAL A 96 20.71 3.08 -3.75
CA VAL A 96 19.30 2.87 -3.40
C VAL A 96 18.97 1.38 -3.31
N LEU A 97 19.40 0.60 -4.32
CA LEU A 97 19.20 -0.85 -4.35
C LEU A 97 19.85 -1.54 -3.16
N ASN A 98 21.11 -1.23 -2.87
CA ASN A 98 21.83 -1.87 -1.76
C ASN A 98 21.16 -1.63 -0.42
N GLU A 99 20.63 -0.43 -0.17
CA GLU A 99 19.91 -0.15 1.07
C GLU A 99 18.54 -0.85 1.11
N ALA A 100 17.79 -0.86 0.01
CA ALA A 100 16.54 -1.60 -0.09
C ALA A 100 16.74 -3.11 0.12
N MET A 101 17.74 -3.69 -0.54
CA MET A 101 18.10 -5.11 -0.39
C MET A 101 18.54 -5.42 1.04
N ARG A 102 19.34 -4.54 1.67
CA ARG A 102 19.75 -4.72 3.07
C ARG A 102 18.57 -4.84 4.02
N LYS A 103 17.55 -3.98 3.82
CA LYS A 103 16.32 -4.02 4.63
C LYS A 103 15.49 -5.27 4.34
N PHE A 104 15.36 -5.66 3.08
CA PHE A 104 14.66 -6.89 2.71
C PHE A 104 15.37 -8.14 3.28
N HIS A 105 16.69 -8.22 3.16
CA HIS A 105 17.47 -9.35 3.70
C HIS A 105 17.40 -9.39 5.24
N ALA A 106 17.28 -8.26 5.92
CA ALA A 106 17.06 -8.25 7.36
C ALA A 106 15.74 -8.93 7.76
N LEU A 107 14.70 -8.83 6.92
CA LEU A 107 13.43 -9.54 7.14
C LEU A 107 13.52 -11.03 6.83
N VAL A 108 14.23 -11.44 5.76
CA VAL A 108 14.15 -12.82 5.25
C VAL A 108 15.34 -13.69 5.61
N ASP A 109 16.51 -13.13 5.93
CA ASP A 109 17.73 -13.85 6.26
C ASP A 109 18.06 -13.79 7.78
N ASN A 110 17.06 -13.51 8.61
CA ASN A 110 17.17 -13.42 10.09
C ASN A 110 17.31 -14.78 10.81
N GLY A 111 17.21 -15.89 10.08
CA GLY A 111 17.23 -17.24 10.64
C GLY A 111 15.91 -17.72 11.23
N LEU A 112 14.87 -16.87 11.28
CA LEU A 112 13.51 -17.17 11.75
C LEU A 112 12.52 -17.27 10.61
N THR A 113 12.81 -16.65 9.48
CA THR A 113 12.07 -16.81 8.21
C THR A 113 12.52 -18.07 7.50
N GLU A 114 11.58 -18.88 7.06
CA GLU A 114 11.85 -20.15 6.36
C GLU A 114 11.73 -19.99 4.85
N THR A 115 12.80 -20.31 4.13
CA THR A 115 12.76 -20.37 2.66
C THR A 115 12.20 -21.71 2.21
N VAL A 116 11.12 -21.67 1.44
CA VAL A 116 10.44 -22.84 0.87
C VAL A 116 10.83 -22.97 -0.61
N SER A 117 11.53 -24.05 -0.98
CA SER A 117 11.92 -24.28 -2.36
C SER A 117 10.82 -24.90 -3.18
N ILE A 118 10.66 -24.43 -4.43
CA ILE A 118 9.75 -25.02 -5.42
C ILE A 118 10.32 -26.27 -6.10
N GLU A 119 11.57 -26.68 -5.82
CA GLU A 119 12.23 -27.83 -6.48
C GLU A 119 11.43 -29.14 -6.38
N ASN A 120 10.69 -29.32 -5.29
CA ASN A 120 9.92 -30.54 -5.04
C ASN A 120 8.46 -30.44 -5.50
N VAL A 121 8.06 -29.32 -6.08
CA VAL A 121 6.71 -29.17 -6.67
C VAL A 121 6.58 -30.02 -7.92
N ASN A 122 5.48 -30.75 -8.06
CA ASN A 122 5.23 -31.57 -9.24
C ASN A 122 4.77 -30.69 -10.43
N PRO A 123 5.64 -30.46 -11.44
CA PRO A 123 5.27 -29.59 -12.56
C PRO A 123 4.07 -30.10 -13.35
N LYS A 124 3.89 -31.44 -13.39
CA LYS A 124 2.77 -32.05 -14.11
C LYS A 124 1.43 -31.59 -13.53
N GLN A 125 1.32 -31.55 -12.20
CA GLN A 125 0.09 -31.08 -11.54
C GLN A 125 -0.20 -29.62 -11.90
N ILE A 126 0.80 -28.76 -11.88
CA ILE A 126 0.66 -27.33 -12.24
C ILE A 126 0.19 -27.17 -13.69
N PHE A 127 0.73 -27.98 -14.63
CA PHE A 127 0.28 -27.95 -16.02
C PHE A 127 -1.12 -28.55 -16.21
N ASP A 128 -1.49 -29.58 -15.44
CA ASP A 128 -2.85 -30.13 -15.47
C ASP A 128 -3.86 -29.06 -14.99
N ASP A 129 -3.55 -28.30 -13.94
CA ASP A 129 -4.35 -27.18 -13.44
C ASP A 129 -4.45 -26.05 -14.48
N TYR A 130 -3.33 -25.69 -15.13
CA TYR A 130 -3.29 -24.71 -16.22
C TYR A 130 -4.21 -25.10 -17.40
N PHE A 131 -4.13 -26.35 -17.87
CA PHE A 131 -4.93 -26.81 -19.01
C PHE A 131 -6.42 -26.99 -18.66
N SER A 132 -6.73 -27.27 -17.40
CA SER A 132 -8.11 -27.37 -16.93
C SER A 132 -8.74 -26.02 -16.60
N GLY A 133 -7.93 -24.94 -16.51
CA GLY A 133 -8.38 -23.63 -16.07
C GLY A 133 -8.75 -23.58 -14.59
N ALA A 134 -8.15 -24.46 -13.78
CA ALA A 134 -8.27 -24.39 -12.33
C ALA A 134 -7.54 -23.15 -11.77
N ALA A 135 -7.95 -22.68 -10.58
CA ALA A 135 -7.24 -21.57 -9.92
C ALA A 135 -5.75 -21.93 -9.72
N PRO A 136 -4.82 -20.98 -9.89
CA PRO A 136 -4.98 -19.54 -10.18
C PRO A 136 -5.21 -19.20 -11.66
N PHE A 137 -5.23 -20.17 -12.57
CA PHE A 137 -5.29 -19.98 -14.03
C PHE A 137 -6.69 -19.63 -14.57
N HIS A 138 -7.57 -19.05 -13.77
CA HIS A 138 -8.90 -18.66 -14.21
C HIS A 138 -8.86 -17.64 -15.37
N ARG A 139 -9.80 -17.81 -16.33
CA ARG A 139 -10.05 -16.83 -17.40
C ARG A 139 -8.87 -16.58 -18.35
N ASN A 140 -8.79 -17.37 -19.42
CA ASN A 140 -7.86 -17.20 -20.55
C ASN A 140 -6.39 -17.57 -20.31
N ALA A 141 -6.13 -18.71 -19.66
CA ALA A 141 -4.79 -19.32 -19.58
C ALA A 141 -3.68 -18.30 -19.30
N LYS A 142 -3.77 -17.63 -18.16
CA LYS A 142 -2.83 -16.60 -17.76
C LYS A 142 -1.45 -17.21 -17.48
N LYS A 143 -0.50 -17.01 -18.38
CA LYS A 143 0.88 -17.48 -18.21
C LYS A 143 1.61 -16.80 -17.05
N HIS A 144 1.10 -15.69 -16.59
CA HIS A 144 1.71 -14.93 -15.50
C HIS A 144 1.49 -15.58 -14.14
N GLU A 145 0.49 -16.45 -14.01
CA GLU A 145 0.13 -17.14 -12.76
C GLU A 145 1.00 -18.38 -12.44
N PHE A 146 1.92 -18.78 -13.33
CA PHE A 146 2.79 -19.92 -13.03
C PHE A 146 3.65 -19.74 -11.78
N PRO A 147 4.29 -18.57 -11.53
CA PRO A 147 5.03 -18.32 -10.30
C PRO A 147 4.17 -18.56 -9.06
N ASP A 148 2.95 -18.02 -9.05
CA ASP A 148 2.00 -18.14 -7.95
C ASP A 148 1.56 -19.58 -7.73
N ALA A 149 1.24 -20.30 -8.81
CA ALA A 149 0.86 -21.71 -8.74
C ALA A 149 1.98 -22.56 -8.13
N PHE A 150 3.24 -22.34 -8.51
CA PHE A 150 4.38 -23.04 -7.92
C PHE A 150 4.59 -22.67 -6.46
N SER A 151 4.50 -21.38 -6.11
CA SER A 151 4.63 -20.90 -4.74
C SER A 151 3.56 -21.50 -3.84
N LEU A 152 2.28 -21.45 -4.25
CA LEU A 152 1.18 -22.03 -3.46
C LEU A 152 1.29 -23.55 -3.32
N ALA A 153 1.70 -24.27 -4.36
CA ALA A 153 1.93 -25.70 -4.27
C ALA A 153 3.06 -26.07 -3.30
N ALA A 154 4.14 -25.29 -3.26
CA ALA A 154 5.22 -25.49 -2.32
C ALA A 154 4.75 -25.23 -0.87
N VAL A 155 4.01 -24.14 -0.64
CA VAL A 155 3.44 -23.81 0.68
C VAL A 155 2.42 -24.83 1.14
N ASP A 156 1.58 -25.34 0.24
CA ASP A 156 0.62 -26.42 0.52
C ASP A 156 1.31 -27.72 0.95
N ALA A 157 2.44 -28.05 0.32
CA ALA A 157 3.26 -29.19 0.75
C ALA A 157 3.80 -29.01 2.18
N VAL A 158 4.20 -27.82 2.57
CA VAL A 158 4.62 -27.49 3.95
C VAL A 158 3.43 -27.63 4.90
N ALA A 159 2.27 -27.03 4.58
CA ALA A 159 1.05 -27.13 5.37
C ALA A 159 0.66 -28.59 5.65
N LYS A 160 0.59 -29.40 4.59
CA LYS A 160 0.25 -30.83 4.68
C LYS A 160 1.27 -31.63 5.48
N SER A 161 2.56 -31.38 5.31
CA SER A 161 3.61 -32.10 6.03
C SER A 161 3.58 -31.83 7.54
N ARG A 162 3.14 -30.63 7.93
CA ARG A 162 3.05 -30.18 9.33
C ARG A 162 1.68 -30.40 9.94
N HIS A 163 0.68 -30.76 9.14
CA HIS A 163 -0.71 -30.83 9.55
C HIS A 163 -1.19 -29.53 10.19
N GLN A 164 -0.81 -28.39 9.62
CA GLN A 164 -1.12 -27.05 10.07
C GLN A 164 -1.66 -26.21 8.93
N SER A 165 -2.58 -25.30 9.24
CA SER A 165 -3.02 -24.29 8.29
C SER A 165 -1.94 -23.23 8.09
N VAL A 166 -2.00 -22.53 6.96
CA VAL A 166 -1.11 -21.40 6.63
C VAL A 166 -1.96 -20.21 6.25
N TYR A 167 -1.67 -19.05 6.82
CA TYR A 167 -2.23 -17.79 6.33
C TYR A 167 -1.59 -17.43 5.00
N ILE A 168 -2.41 -17.20 4.00
CA ILE A 168 -2.01 -16.68 2.69
C ILE A 168 -2.38 -15.21 2.64
N VAL A 169 -1.40 -14.33 2.70
CA VAL A 169 -1.59 -12.89 2.67
C VAL A 169 -1.37 -12.40 1.24
N SER A 170 -2.44 -11.99 0.57
CA SER A 170 -2.38 -11.50 -0.81
C SER A 170 -3.54 -10.57 -1.11
N ASN A 171 -3.27 -9.53 -1.89
CA ASN A 171 -4.28 -8.64 -2.46
C ASN A 171 -4.77 -9.13 -3.84
N ASP A 172 -4.21 -10.22 -4.35
CA ASP A 172 -4.59 -10.82 -5.64
C ASP A 172 -5.81 -11.72 -5.51
N GLY A 173 -6.82 -11.49 -6.36
CA GLY A 173 -8.07 -12.27 -6.36
C GLY A 173 -7.89 -13.72 -6.83
N ASP A 174 -6.91 -14.00 -7.68
CA ASP A 174 -6.65 -15.37 -8.16
C ASP A 174 -5.97 -16.19 -7.03
N MET A 175 -5.07 -15.56 -6.25
CA MET A 175 -4.51 -16.13 -5.02
C MET A 175 -5.56 -16.39 -3.95
N ALA A 176 -6.47 -15.44 -3.73
CA ALA A 176 -7.60 -15.59 -2.81
C ALA A 176 -8.48 -16.79 -3.19
N ALA A 177 -8.78 -16.96 -4.48
CA ALA A 177 -9.59 -18.08 -4.97
C ALA A 177 -8.92 -19.45 -4.73
N VAL A 178 -7.58 -19.54 -4.85
CA VAL A 178 -6.84 -20.76 -4.50
C VAL A 178 -6.90 -21.03 -3.01
N ALA A 179 -6.70 -19.99 -2.19
CA ALA A 179 -6.73 -20.12 -0.74
C ALA A 179 -8.10 -20.57 -0.24
N ASP A 180 -9.18 -20.00 -0.77
CA ASP A 180 -10.56 -20.37 -0.41
C ASP A 180 -10.92 -21.81 -0.82
N ALA A 181 -10.30 -22.32 -1.87
CA ALA A 181 -10.52 -23.70 -2.35
C ALA A 181 -9.69 -24.76 -1.60
N ASN A 182 -8.68 -24.35 -0.81
CA ASN A 182 -7.74 -25.23 -0.12
C ASN A 182 -7.97 -25.22 1.39
N ALA A 183 -8.39 -26.34 1.97
CA ALA A 183 -8.67 -26.44 3.41
C ALA A 183 -7.45 -26.20 4.32
N SER A 184 -6.22 -26.21 3.77
CA SER A 184 -5.01 -25.90 4.51
C SER A 184 -4.68 -24.41 4.54
N PHE A 185 -5.42 -23.58 3.80
CA PHE A 185 -5.14 -22.16 3.65
C PHE A 185 -6.21 -21.29 4.29
N ILE A 186 -5.78 -20.15 4.79
CA ILE A 186 -6.65 -19.11 5.34
C ILE A 186 -6.24 -17.79 4.69
N HIS A 187 -7.11 -17.23 3.85
CA HIS A 187 -6.81 -15.99 3.13
C HIS A 187 -6.92 -14.76 4.03
N LEU A 188 -5.93 -13.89 3.95
CA LEU A 188 -5.94 -12.52 4.51
C LEU A 188 -5.64 -11.52 3.40
N LYS A 189 -6.38 -10.42 3.37
CA LYS A 189 -6.28 -9.42 2.28
C LYS A 189 -4.99 -8.60 2.33
N SER A 190 -4.42 -8.37 3.52
CA SER A 190 -3.28 -7.47 3.69
C SER A 190 -2.40 -7.86 4.87
N ILE A 191 -1.18 -7.33 4.89
CA ILE A 191 -0.27 -7.45 6.02
C ILE A 191 -0.88 -6.78 7.26
N ASP A 192 -1.58 -5.66 7.09
CA ASP A 192 -2.22 -4.93 8.18
C ASP A 192 -3.29 -5.79 8.87
N THR A 193 -4.09 -6.52 8.09
CA THR A 193 -5.06 -7.51 8.63
C THR A 193 -4.37 -8.62 9.42
N LEU A 194 -3.21 -9.09 8.96
CA LEU A 194 -2.42 -10.09 9.69
C LEU A 194 -1.93 -9.53 11.03
N LEU A 195 -1.38 -8.32 11.03
CA LEU A 195 -0.86 -7.68 12.25
C LEU A 195 -1.98 -7.43 13.26
N ASP A 196 -3.12 -6.92 12.82
CA ASP A 196 -4.31 -6.74 13.66
C ASP A 196 -4.75 -8.07 14.29
N LEU A 197 -4.81 -9.14 13.49
CA LEU A 197 -5.17 -10.47 13.96
C LEU A 197 -4.20 -10.97 15.04
N VAL A 198 -2.88 -10.83 14.82
CA VAL A 198 -1.86 -11.28 15.78
C VAL A 198 -1.93 -10.45 17.07
N ASN A 199 -2.01 -9.12 16.98
CA ASN A 199 -2.07 -8.24 18.14
C ASN A 199 -3.29 -8.53 19.03
N ARG A 200 -4.45 -8.82 18.42
CA ARG A 200 -5.70 -9.11 19.16
C ARG A 200 -5.74 -10.49 19.79
N ASN A 201 -4.96 -11.44 19.29
CA ASN A 201 -4.94 -12.82 19.79
C ASN A 201 -3.73 -13.13 20.68
N ASP A 202 -2.74 -12.25 20.72
CA ASP A 202 -1.61 -12.39 21.61
C ASP A 202 -2.03 -12.15 23.08
N LYS A 203 -1.62 -13.03 23.98
CA LYS A 203 -2.05 -12.98 25.40
C LYS A 203 -1.59 -11.71 26.11
N GLU A 204 -0.46 -11.14 25.70
CA GLU A 204 0.13 -9.95 26.31
C GLU A 204 -0.47 -8.67 25.74
N LEU A 205 -0.86 -8.70 24.46
CA LEU A 205 -1.32 -7.52 23.71
C LEU A 205 -2.85 -7.39 23.68
N ALA A 206 -3.61 -8.45 23.88
CA ALA A 206 -5.07 -8.44 23.73
C ALA A 206 -5.79 -7.44 24.66
N GLU A 207 -5.32 -7.30 25.91
CA GLU A 207 -5.89 -6.30 26.84
C GLU A 207 -5.57 -4.87 26.39
N LEU A 208 -4.32 -4.65 25.94
CA LEU A 208 -3.86 -3.35 25.42
C LEU A 208 -4.62 -3.00 24.14
N SER A 209 -4.80 -3.96 23.22
CA SER A 209 -5.58 -3.78 21.99
C SER A 209 -7.03 -3.35 22.30
N THR A 210 -7.68 -4.05 23.24
CA THR A 210 -9.05 -3.69 23.66
C THR A 210 -9.11 -2.30 24.29
N PHE A 211 -8.09 -1.92 25.03
CA PHE A 211 -8.02 -0.59 25.62
C PHE A 211 -7.80 0.48 24.55
N ALA A 212 -6.86 0.27 23.63
CA ALA A 212 -6.57 1.18 22.53
C ALA A 212 -7.81 1.45 21.65
N ASP A 213 -8.60 0.39 21.33
CA ASP A 213 -9.85 0.53 20.59
C ASP A 213 -10.86 1.45 21.30
N ARG A 214 -10.99 1.32 22.63
CA ARG A 214 -11.89 2.21 23.39
C ARG A 214 -11.44 3.65 23.37
N VAL A 215 -10.13 3.88 23.44
CA VAL A 215 -9.58 5.22 23.37
C VAL A 215 -9.77 5.80 21.97
N LEU A 216 -9.51 5.01 20.93
CA LEU A 216 -9.72 5.41 19.54
C LEU A 216 -11.18 5.86 19.31
N GLU A 217 -12.15 5.08 19.82
CA GLU A 217 -13.57 5.46 19.71
C GLU A 217 -13.89 6.79 20.41
N GLN A 218 -13.23 7.11 21.51
CA GLN A 218 -13.39 8.42 22.15
C GLN A 218 -12.77 9.54 21.33
N LEU A 219 -11.64 9.28 20.66
CA LEU A 219 -10.92 10.24 19.82
C LEU A 219 -11.48 10.32 18.38
N ARG A 220 -12.40 9.42 18.00
CA ARG A 220 -12.95 9.32 16.63
C ARG A 220 -13.39 10.67 16.05
N PRO A 221 -14.15 11.54 16.76
CA PRO A 221 -14.53 12.85 16.23
C PRO A 221 -13.32 13.75 15.95
N GLU A 222 -12.31 13.73 16.82
CA GLU A 222 -11.08 14.49 16.65
C GLU A 222 -10.25 14.00 15.45
N ILE A 223 -10.13 12.68 15.32
CA ILE A 223 -9.44 12.03 14.19
C ILE A 223 -10.09 12.45 12.86
N ILE A 224 -11.42 12.39 12.76
CA ILE A 224 -12.16 12.79 11.56
C ILE A 224 -11.96 14.28 11.26
N GLN A 225 -12.00 15.14 12.27
CA GLN A 225 -11.74 16.59 12.09
C GLN A 225 -10.30 16.85 11.63
N LEU A 226 -9.33 16.12 12.19
CA LEU A 226 -7.93 16.25 11.79
C LEU A 226 -7.72 15.79 10.35
N ALA A 227 -8.29 14.62 9.96
CA ALA A 227 -8.26 14.13 8.59
C ALA A 227 -8.88 15.14 7.62
N ARG A 228 -10.07 15.66 7.93
CA ARG A 228 -10.72 16.70 7.13
C ARG A 228 -9.84 17.94 6.98
N LYS A 229 -9.20 18.40 8.05
CA LYS A 229 -8.31 19.56 8.02
C LYS A 229 -7.09 19.33 7.14
N ILE A 230 -6.49 18.13 7.20
CA ILE A 230 -5.35 17.76 6.34
C ILE A 230 -5.78 17.77 4.89
N LEU A 231 -6.86 17.07 4.55
CA LEU A 231 -7.39 16.98 3.20
C LEU A 231 -7.82 18.33 2.63
N SER A 232 -8.42 19.23 3.43
CA SER A 232 -8.79 20.57 2.97
C SER A 232 -7.59 21.48 2.68
N ASN A 233 -6.38 21.11 3.07
CA ASN A 233 -5.14 21.84 2.77
C ASN A 233 -4.20 21.01 1.86
N ALA A 234 -4.67 19.88 1.37
CA ALA A 234 -3.88 18.99 0.53
C ALA A 234 -3.85 19.48 -0.92
N GLU A 235 -2.86 19.04 -1.66
CA GLU A 235 -2.78 19.18 -3.10
C GLU A 235 -3.40 17.95 -3.76
N PHE A 236 -4.34 18.18 -4.69
CA PHE A 236 -5.00 17.13 -5.45
C PHE A 236 -4.54 17.17 -6.90
N ILE A 237 -4.27 16.00 -7.47
CA ILE A 237 -3.80 15.84 -8.83
C ILE A 237 -4.90 15.20 -9.67
N PRO A 238 -5.34 15.84 -10.76
CA PRO A 238 -6.33 15.26 -11.66
C PRO A 238 -5.74 14.11 -12.47
N TYR A 239 -6.51 13.04 -12.62
CA TYR A 239 -6.19 11.92 -13.49
C TYR A 239 -7.38 11.60 -14.39
N THR A 240 -7.14 11.43 -15.70
CA THR A 240 -8.13 10.97 -16.67
C THR A 240 -7.45 10.12 -17.74
N THR A 241 -8.18 9.16 -18.31
CA THR A 241 -7.73 8.36 -19.47
C THR A 241 -8.01 9.05 -20.80
N GLY A 242 -8.77 10.17 -20.79
CA GLY A 242 -9.08 10.97 -21.97
C GLY A 242 -7.93 11.88 -22.43
N ASP A 243 -8.15 12.54 -23.58
CA ASP A 243 -7.21 13.52 -24.14
C ASP A 243 -7.30 14.91 -23.46
N ALA A 244 -8.17 15.07 -22.45
CA ALA A 244 -8.31 16.30 -21.70
C ALA A 244 -7.12 16.47 -20.74
N ASP A 245 -6.65 17.70 -20.59
CA ASP A 245 -5.64 18.09 -19.60
C ASP A 245 -6.33 19.01 -18.58
N PRO A 246 -7.07 18.43 -17.61
CA PRO A 246 -7.81 19.17 -16.60
C PRO A 246 -6.88 19.75 -15.54
N GLU A 247 -7.15 21.00 -15.15
CA GLU A 247 -6.52 21.61 -13.98
C GLU A 247 -7.56 21.73 -12.86
N ILE A 248 -7.21 21.33 -11.62
CA ILE A 248 -8.11 21.50 -10.47
C ILE A 248 -7.98 22.93 -9.98
N SER A 249 -9.13 23.64 -9.95
CA SER A 249 -9.20 25.05 -9.51
C SER A 249 -9.71 25.20 -8.07
N ASP A 250 -10.54 24.25 -7.58
CA ASP A 250 -11.08 24.26 -6.23
C ASP A 250 -11.43 22.83 -5.76
N VAL A 251 -11.30 22.57 -4.44
CA VAL A 251 -11.72 21.31 -3.82
C VAL A 251 -12.43 21.59 -2.50
N ASP A 252 -13.65 21.11 -2.36
CA ASP A 252 -14.43 21.17 -1.12
C ASP A 252 -14.65 19.76 -0.55
N ILE A 253 -14.19 19.51 0.68
CA ILE A 253 -14.38 18.25 1.38
C ILE A 253 -15.77 18.20 2.00
N LEU A 254 -16.67 17.43 1.41
CA LEU A 254 -18.06 17.33 1.83
C LEU A 254 -18.21 16.46 3.08
N SER A 255 -17.65 15.25 3.05
CA SER A 255 -17.68 14.34 4.19
C SER A 255 -16.40 13.53 4.33
N VAL A 256 -16.06 13.16 5.56
CA VAL A 256 -14.97 12.23 5.91
C VAL A 256 -15.49 11.26 6.95
N SER A 257 -15.32 9.97 6.70
CA SER A 257 -15.67 8.92 7.66
C SER A 257 -14.59 7.85 7.69
N ILE A 258 -14.46 7.17 8.81
CA ILE A 258 -13.56 6.02 8.94
C ILE A 258 -14.30 4.79 8.43
N ASP A 259 -13.68 4.07 7.48
CA ASP A 259 -14.17 2.84 6.88
C ASP A 259 -13.56 1.61 7.55
N GLU A 260 -12.24 1.46 7.48
CA GLU A 260 -11.51 0.35 8.07
C GLU A 260 -10.47 0.83 9.08
N LEU A 261 -10.25 0.00 10.10
CA LEU A 261 -9.26 0.22 11.15
C LEU A 261 -8.48 -1.09 11.36
N GLN A 262 -7.16 -1.01 11.25
CA GLN A 262 -6.26 -2.14 11.49
C GLN A 262 -5.25 -1.74 12.57
N LEU A 263 -5.19 -2.47 13.68
CA LEU A 263 -4.23 -2.22 14.75
C LEU A 263 -2.87 -2.81 14.36
N ILE A 264 -1.92 -1.95 14.03
CA ILE A 264 -0.59 -2.36 13.56
C ILE A 264 0.32 -2.67 14.74
N ASP A 265 0.32 -1.81 15.74
CA ASP A 265 1.14 -1.96 16.94
C ASP A 265 0.44 -1.40 18.17
N VAL A 266 0.74 -1.97 19.34
CA VAL A 266 0.24 -1.49 20.62
C VAL A 266 1.26 -1.76 21.73
N THR A 267 1.49 -0.73 22.52
CA THR A 267 2.32 -0.77 23.73
C THR A 267 1.52 -0.35 24.95
N SER A 268 2.18 -0.20 26.11
CA SER A 268 1.55 0.40 27.29
C SER A 268 1.27 1.88 27.14
N ASP A 269 1.98 2.56 26.23
CA ASP A 269 2.04 4.02 26.15
C ASP A 269 1.42 4.59 24.88
N ASP A 270 1.32 3.79 23.81
CA ASP A 270 0.80 4.19 22.50
C ASP A 270 0.15 3.04 21.73
N ALA A 271 -0.55 3.41 20.65
CA ALA A 271 -1.03 2.47 19.65
C ALA A 271 -0.95 3.11 18.26
N THR A 272 -0.60 2.29 17.26
CA THR A 272 -0.54 2.69 15.86
C THR A 272 -1.57 1.91 15.06
N TYR A 273 -2.37 2.63 14.30
CA TYR A 273 -3.38 2.08 13.42
C TYR A 273 -3.10 2.44 11.96
N ASP A 274 -3.44 1.55 11.06
CA ASP A 274 -3.68 1.86 9.66
C ASP A 274 -5.19 2.14 9.50
N VAL A 275 -5.53 3.33 8.99
CA VAL A 275 -6.92 3.84 8.94
C VAL A 275 -7.27 4.14 7.50
N THR A 276 -8.31 3.48 6.99
CA THR A 276 -8.91 3.83 5.71
C THR A 276 -10.06 4.81 5.91
N PHE A 277 -9.97 5.97 5.27
CA PHE A 277 -11.02 6.98 5.26
C PHE A 277 -11.81 6.93 3.96
N ASN A 278 -13.15 6.93 4.06
CA ASN A 278 -14.02 7.27 2.95
C ASN A 278 -14.20 8.78 2.92
N VAL A 279 -13.86 9.40 1.79
CA VAL A 279 -13.89 10.84 1.60
C VAL A 279 -14.81 11.16 0.43
N GLU A 280 -15.81 11.98 0.67
CA GLU A 280 -16.65 12.58 -0.37
C GLU A 280 -16.23 14.04 -0.55
N LEU A 281 -15.93 14.43 -1.77
CA LEU A 281 -15.48 15.78 -2.09
C LEU A 281 -16.08 16.27 -3.40
N ALA A 282 -16.17 17.59 -3.56
CA ALA A 282 -16.48 18.25 -4.82
C ALA A 282 -15.23 18.93 -5.33
N ALA A 283 -14.88 18.71 -6.59
CA ALA A 283 -13.75 19.37 -7.23
C ALA A 283 -14.21 20.10 -8.49
N SER A 284 -13.70 21.32 -8.67
CA SER A 284 -13.90 22.13 -9.86
C SER A 284 -12.68 22.02 -10.76
N TYR A 285 -12.94 21.76 -12.05
CA TYR A 285 -11.90 21.54 -13.05
C TYR A 285 -12.00 22.59 -14.15
N ASP A 286 -10.88 23.13 -14.52
CA ASP A 286 -10.75 24.02 -15.67
C ASP A 286 -10.22 23.23 -16.87
N PHE A 287 -10.93 23.31 -17.98
CA PHE A 287 -10.59 22.62 -19.25
C PHE A 287 -10.37 23.63 -20.36
N GLN A 288 -9.50 23.25 -21.29
CA GLN A 288 -9.35 23.95 -22.57
C GLN A 288 -10.19 23.22 -23.64
N ASP A 289 -11.28 23.86 -24.08
CA ASP A 289 -12.12 23.34 -25.16
C ASP A 289 -11.57 23.79 -26.53
N TYR A 290 -11.00 22.84 -27.25
CA TYR A 290 -10.45 23.02 -28.59
C TYR A 290 -11.48 22.76 -29.70
N SER A 291 -12.71 22.38 -29.41
CA SER A 291 -13.72 21.96 -30.38
C SER A 291 -14.04 23.02 -31.46
N HIS A 292 -13.85 24.28 -31.13
CA HIS A 292 -14.06 25.44 -32.01
C HIS A 292 -12.77 26.23 -32.26
N ALA A 293 -11.64 25.73 -31.82
CA ALA A 293 -10.35 26.38 -31.95
C ALA A 293 -9.77 26.19 -33.37
N ASN A 294 -9.13 27.23 -33.91
CA ASN A 294 -8.44 27.21 -35.22
C ASN A 294 -6.93 27.08 -34.96
N TRP A 295 -6.33 26.03 -35.52
CA TRP A 295 -4.88 25.84 -35.46
C TRP A 295 -4.19 26.73 -36.52
N ASP A 296 -3.31 27.62 -36.09
CA ASP A 296 -2.44 28.39 -36.96
C ASP A 296 -1.10 27.64 -37.17
N LYS A 297 -0.79 27.36 -38.43
CA LYS A 297 0.40 26.60 -38.78
C LYS A 297 1.69 27.47 -38.78
N GLU A 298 1.55 28.78 -38.91
CA GLU A 298 2.68 29.71 -38.96
C GLU A 298 3.15 29.99 -37.50
N ASP A 299 2.20 30.30 -36.60
CA ASP A 299 2.48 30.61 -35.19
C ASP A 299 2.50 29.38 -34.30
N ARG A 300 2.04 28.22 -34.80
CA ARG A 300 1.89 26.96 -34.01
C ARG A 300 1.08 27.12 -32.74
N VAL A 301 -0.02 27.88 -32.80
CA VAL A 301 -0.90 28.20 -31.69
C VAL A 301 -2.36 27.95 -32.07
N TYR A 302 -3.17 27.53 -31.11
CA TYR A 302 -4.63 27.49 -31.29
C TYR A 302 -5.24 28.85 -30.94
N TYR A 303 -6.05 29.40 -31.84
CA TYR A 303 -6.87 30.59 -31.61
C TYR A 303 -8.32 30.22 -31.36
N GLY A 304 -8.96 30.92 -30.40
CA GLY A 304 -10.36 30.71 -30.10
C GLY A 304 -10.63 29.51 -29.16
N VAL A 305 -9.61 29.08 -28.42
CA VAL A 305 -9.77 28.10 -27.31
C VAL A 305 -10.70 28.70 -26.26
N LYS A 306 -11.72 27.94 -25.86
CA LYS A 306 -12.61 28.33 -24.77
C LYS A 306 -12.13 27.66 -23.48
N HIS A 307 -12.21 28.41 -22.39
CA HIS A 307 -12.04 27.85 -21.04
C HIS A 307 -13.43 27.50 -20.51
N CYS A 308 -13.60 26.28 -20.08
CA CYS A 308 -14.80 25.78 -19.44
C CYS A 308 -14.43 25.34 -18.01
N SER A 309 -15.29 25.64 -17.05
CA SER A 309 -15.15 25.16 -15.67
C SER A 309 -16.34 24.27 -15.36
N GLU A 310 -16.06 23.06 -14.88
CA GLU A 310 -17.09 22.09 -14.52
C GLU A 310 -16.78 21.49 -13.15
N SER A 311 -17.81 21.15 -12.38
CA SER A 311 -17.65 20.59 -11.05
C SER A 311 -18.11 19.14 -11.00
N PHE A 312 -17.36 18.31 -10.29
CA PHE A 312 -17.61 16.88 -10.14
C PHE A 312 -17.53 16.46 -8.68
N ARG A 313 -18.34 15.46 -8.34
CA ARG A 313 -18.32 14.80 -7.03
C ARG A 313 -17.51 13.52 -7.14
N HIS A 314 -16.61 13.33 -6.16
CA HIS A 314 -15.77 12.17 -6.02
C HIS A 314 -16.08 11.43 -4.73
N GLN A 315 -15.93 10.10 -4.77
CA GLN A 315 -15.92 9.23 -3.61
C GLN A 315 -14.60 8.46 -3.63
N GLU A 316 -13.69 8.83 -2.74
CA GLU A 316 -12.34 8.30 -2.71
C GLU A 316 -12.05 7.62 -1.38
N GLN A 317 -11.08 6.70 -1.39
CA GLN A 317 -10.55 6.06 -0.20
C GLN A 317 -9.09 6.42 -0.04
N TYR A 318 -8.74 6.97 1.14
CA TYR A 318 -7.36 7.29 1.47
C TYR A 318 -6.95 6.62 2.75
N THR A 319 -5.75 6.02 2.74
CA THR A 319 -5.16 5.34 3.89
C THR A 319 -4.19 6.25 4.63
N ALA A 320 -4.21 6.18 5.94
CA ALA A 320 -3.35 6.96 6.81
C ALA A 320 -2.84 6.18 8.01
N ALA A 321 -1.59 6.41 8.38
CA ALA A 321 -1.04 5.99 9.66
C ALA A 321 -1.53 6.93 10.77
N LEU A 322 -2.19 6.36 11.78
CA LEU A 322 -2.67 7.07 12.97
C LEU A 322 -1.91 6.57 14.18
N GLN A 323 -1.27 7.47 14.91
CA GLN A 323 -0.68 7.16 16.22
C GLN A 323 -1.43 7.90 17.32
N ILE A 324 -1.89 7.14 18.32
CA ILE A 324 -2.50 7.68 19.55
C ILE A 324 -1.60 7.39 20.74
N GLY A 325 -1.44 8.36 21.64
CA GLY A 325 -0.64 8.23 22.86
C GLY A 325 -1.51 8.20 24.11
N PHE A 326 -1.04 7.51 25.14
CA PHE A 326 -1.71 7.37 26.43
C PHE A 326 -0.92 8.12 27.51
N MET A 327 -0.79 9.40 27.42
CA MET A 327 -0.02 10.31 28.29
C MET A 327 0.60 9.68 29.56
N GLU A 328 1.94 9.59 29.63
CA GLU A 328 2.72 9.13 30.80
C GLU A 328 2.31 7.75 31.35
N GLY A 329 1.84 6.84 30.49
CA GLY A 329 1.35 5.52 30.92
C GLY A 329 0.02 5.57 31.69
N LEU A 330 -0.59 6.74 31.85
CA LEU A 330 -1.92 6.90 32.42
C LEU A 330 -2.98 6.58 31.35
N ARG A 331 -3.63 5.45 31.47
CA ARG A 331 -4.71 4.99 30.59
C ARG A 331 -5.99 5.86 30.65
N THR A 332 -5.89 7.13 30.96
CA THR A 332 -7.04 8.02 31.18
C THR A 332 -7.05 9.26 30.30
N ASN A 333 -5.89 9.71 29.82
CA ASN A 333 -5.78 10.86 28.95
C ASN A 333 -5.02 10.43 27.70
N ALA A 334 -5.74 10.20 26.62
CA ALA A 334 -5.15 9.89 25.35
C ALA A 334 -5.30 11.08 24.39
N GLU A 335 -4.36 11.20 23.48
CA GLU A 335 -4.35 12.22 22.46
C GLU A 335 -3.91 11.64 21.11
N VAL A 336 -4.27 12.31 20.03
CA VAL A 336 -3.76 11.98 18.71
C VAL A 336 -2.36 12.55 18.58
N HIS A 337 -1.35 11.68 18.52
CA HIS A 337 0.04 12.10 18.34
C HIS A 337 0.32 12.51 16.91
N SER A 338 -0.15 11.70 15.94
CA SER A 338 0.02 11.98 14.52
C SER A 338 -1.07 11.32 13.68
N LEU A 339 -1.36 11.94 12.55
CA LEU A 339 -2.13 11.36 11.45
C LEU A 339 -1.40 11.72 10.15
N SER A 340 -0.94 10.73 9.41
CA SER A 340 -0.17 10.91 8.19
C SER A 340 -0.73 10.03 7.10
N PHE A 341 -1.19 10.64 6.01
CA PHE A 341 -1.61 9.92 4.82
C PHE A 341 -0.39 9.35 4.09
N ASP A 342 -0.53 8.14 3.55
CA ASP A 342 0.55 7.37 2.93
C ASP A 342 1.19 8.05 1.72
N ASP A 343 0.35 8.76 0.95
CA ASP A 343 0.77 9.50 -0.24
C ASP A 343 0.63 10.98 0.02
N GLY A 344 1.51 11.81 0.24
CA GLY A 344 1.34 13.26 0.44
C GLY A 344 0.65 13.99 -0.73
N LEU A 345 0.31 13.26 -1.80
CA LEU A 345 -0.41 13.68 -3.00
C LEU A 345 -1.67 12.83 -3.14
N PHE A 346 -2.78 13.45 -3.49
CA PHE A 346 -4.10 12.83 -3.59
C PHE A 346 -4.56 12.85 -5.05
N ASP A 347 -4.63 11.68 -5.68
CA ASP A 347 -5.12 11.55 -7.05
C ASP A 347 -6.64 11.60 -7.08
N LEU A 348 -7.22 12.36 -8.03
CA LEU A 348 -8.65 12.38 -8.32
C LEU A 348 -8.92 11.85 -9.71
N ASN A 349 -9.60 10.70 -9.79
CA ASN A 349 -9.95 10.09 -11.06
C ASN A 349 -11.24 10.69 -11.62
N LEU A 350 -11.12 11.52 -12.65
CA LEU A 350 -12.24 12.19 -13.28
C LEU A 350 -13.17 11.24 -14.03
N ASP A 351 -12.65 10.10 -14.53
CA ASP A 351 -13.45 9.14 -15.29
C ASP A 351 -14.53 8.44 -14.43
N ASN A 352 -14.35 8.44 -13.10
CA ASN A 352 -15.27 7.85 -12.13
C ASN A 352 -16.13 8.89 -11.38
N ALA A 353 -15.97 10.17 -11.69
CA ALA A 353 -16.62 11.25 -10.97
C ALA A 353 -18.05 11.51 -11.48
N GLU A 354 -18.92 11.98 -10.59
CA GLU A 354 -20.29 12.37 -10.94
C GLU A 354 -20.37 13.87 -11.21
N TYR A 355 -20.91 14.26 -12.36
CA TYR A 355 -21.10 15.67 -12.73
C TYR A 355 -22.10 16.36 -11.77
N ILE A 356 -21.76 17.55 -11.33
CA ILE A 356 -22.61 18.41 -10.49
C ILE A 356 -23.18 19.54 -11.37
N GLU A 357 -24.52 19.61 -11.52
CA GLU A 357 -25.19 20.69 -12.24
C GLU A 357 -25.10 22.04 -11.49
#